data_f28027fc7f891154e208ef02e1af2214
#
_entry.id   f28027fc7f891154e208ef02e1af2214
#
_cell.length_a   1.000
_cell.length_b   1.000
_cell.length_c   1.000
_cell.angle_alpha   90.00
_cell.angle_beta   90.00
_cell.angle_gamma   90.00
#
_symmetry.space_group_name_H-M   'P 1'
#
loop_
_entity.id
_entity.type
_entity.pdbx_description
1 polymer ?
#
loop_
_entity_poly.entity_id
_entity_poly.type
_entity_poly.pdbx_seq_one_letter_code
_entity_poly.pdbx_strand_id
1 'polypeptide(L)' 'MGQVKAPDIPPPHRRYTLHYVHRICIDKRFDDWIPRWEKIDFKTLREAREYLTIAGENAYIIDNVTKQKYKEL' A
#
# COMPACT_ATOMS: atom_id res chain seq x y z
N MET A 1 -30.65 18.77 -7.93
CA MET A 1 -30.84 17.40 -7.57
C MET A 1 -29.73 16.88 -6.72
N GLY A 2 -30.02 16.73 -5.49
CA GLY A 2 -28.99 16.26 -4.60
C GLY A 2 -28.83 14.75 -4.67
N GLN A 3 -27.88 14.28 -5.42
CA GLN A 3 -27.43 12.95 -5.16
C GLN A 3 -26.58 13.00 -3.91
N VAL A 4 -27.12 12.45 -2.86
CA VAL A 4 -26.31 12.23 -1.69
C VAL A 4 -25.26 11.20 -2.08
N LYS A 5 -24.07 11.67 -2.27
CA LYS A 5 -22.95 10.78 -2.54
C LYS A 5 -22.78 9.89 -1.32
N ALA A 6 -22.92 8.60 -1.50
CA ALA A 6 -22.63 7.65 -0.44
C ALA A 6 -21.22 7.89 0.07
N PRO A 7 -20.97 7.79 1.39
CA PRO A 7 -19.63 7.91 1.90
C PRO A 7 -18.73 6.93 1.17
N ASP A 8 -17.54 7.40 0.85
CA ASP A 8 -16.57 6.66 0.06
C ASP A 8 -15.98 5.54 0.92
N ILE A 9 -16.80 4.53 1.20
CA ILE A 9 -16.36 3.37 1.97
C ILE A 9 -15.79 2.36 0.99
N PRO A 10 -14.49 2.04 1.11
CA PRO A 10 -13.90 1.05 0.23
C PRO A 10 -14.52 -0.32 0.44
N PRO A 11 -14.56 -1.17 -0.59
CA PRO A 11 -15.00 -2.56 -0.42
C PRO A 11 -14.16 -3.26 0.66
N PRO A 12 -14.73 -4.25 1.38
CA PRO A 12 -13.99 -4.94 2.44
C PRO A 12 -12.62 -5.48 2.03
N HIS A 13 -12.49 -5.95 0.79
CA HIS A 13 -11.22 -6.49 0.30
C HIS A 13 -10.16 -5.41 0.02
N ARG A 14 -10.52 -4.13 0.12
CA ARG A 14 -9.61 -3.00 -0.06
C ARG A 14 -9.53 -2.13 1.17
N ARG A 15 -9.84 -2.68 2.31
CA ARG A 15 -9.84 -1.89 3.55
C ARG A 15 -8.44 -1.38 3.89
N TYR A 16 -7.43 -2.22 3.68
CA TYR A 16 -6.05 -1.86 3.98
C TYR A 16 -5.24 -1.86 2.71
N THR A 17 -4.46 -0.82 2.48
CA THR A 17 -3.58 -0.72 1.33
C THR A 17 -2.15 -0.63 1.81
N LEU A 18 -1.33 -1.58 1.39
CA LEU A 18 0.10 -1.56 1.63
C LEU A 18 0.78 -0.79 0.52
N HIS A 19 1.54 0.23 0.89
CA HIS A 19 2.39 0.97 -0.04
C HIS A 19 3.83 0.58 0.20
N TYR A 20 4.50 0.17 -0.85
CA TYR A 20 5.90 -0.24 -0.74
C TYR A 20 6.68 0.22 -1.98
N VAL A 21 7.98 0.30 -1.81
CA VAL A 21 8.87 0.71 -2.90
C VAL A 21 9.76 -0.47 -3.26
N HIS A 22 9.93 -0.69 -4.55
CA HIS A 22 10.93 -1.63 -5.03
C HIS A 22 11.76 -0.97 -6.11
N ARG A 23 12.94 -1.51 -6.37
CA ARG A 23 13.83 -0.98 -7.36
C ARG A 23 13.67 -1.73 -8.67
N ILE A 24 13.56 -0.98 -9.75
CA ILE A 24 13.48 -1.53 -11.09
C ILE A 24 14.78 -1.21 -11.81
N CYS A 25 15.39 -2.23 -12.37
CA CYS A 25 16.60 -2.04 -13.19
C CYS A 25 16.19 -1.57 -14.58
N ILE A 26 16.56 -0.35 -14.95
CA ILE A 26 16.30 0.17 -16.29
C ILE A 26 17.43 -0.15 -17.24
N ASP A 27 18.66 -0.26 -16.76
CA ASP A 27 19.80 -0.62 -17.61
C ASP A 27 20.80 -1.42 -16.81
N LYS A 28 20.92 -2.70 -17.13
CA LYS A 28 21.85 -3.60 -16.45
C LYS A 28 23.32 -3.24 -16.69
N ARG A 29 23.60 -2.66 -17.83
CA ARG A 29 24.98 -2.32 -18.20
C ARG A 29 25.55 -1.21 -17.33
N PHE A 30 24.69 -0.31 -16.87
CA PHE A 30 25.09 0.82 -16.05
C PHE A 30 24.66 0.69 -14.60
N ASP A 31 24.05 -0.46 -14.24
CA ASP A 31 23.53 -0.70 -12.90
C ASP A 31 22.58 0.43 -12.46
N ASP A 32 21.74 0.83 -13.38
CA ASP A 32 20.85 1.97 -13.19
C ASP A 32 19.50 1.49 -12.66
N TRP A 33 19.21 1.81 -11.41
CA TRP A 33 18.01 1.38 -10.71
C TRP A 33 17.19 2.59 -10.30
N ILE A 34 15.89 2.52 -10.53
CA ILE A 34 14.97 3.56 -10.06
C ILE A 34 13.99 2.99 -9.05
N PRO A 35 13.61 3.77 -8.02
CA PRO A 35 12.58 3.35 -7.10
C PRO A 35 11.22 3.46 -7.75
N ARG A 36 10.37 2.49 -7.50
CA ARG A 36 9.00 2.50 -7.96
C ARG A 36 8.07 2.13 -6.82
N TRP A 37 7.10 2.99 -6.57
CA TRP A 37 6.08 2.74 -5.56
C TRP A 37 4.96 1.88 -6.13
N GLU A 38 4.62 0.86 -5.38
CA GLU A 38 3.53 -0.05 -5.70
C GLU A 38 2.59 -0.15 -4.52
N LYS A 39 1.38 -0.64 -4.75
CA LYS A 39 0.40 -0.81 -3.68
C LYS A 39 -0.33 -2.13 -3.85
N ILE A 40 -0.70 -2.75 -2.72
CA ILE A 40 -1.47 -3.98 -2.67
C ILE A 40 -2.58 -3.79 -1.66
N ASP A 41 -3.79 -4.18 -2.03
CA ASP A 41 -4.94 -4.10 -1.15
C ASP A 41 -5.13 -5.40 -0.37
N PHE A 42 -5.50 -5.27 0.89
CA PHE A 42 -5.75 -6.40 1.78
C PHE A 42 -7.09 -6.26 2.49
N LYS A 43 -7.67 -7.38 2.81
CA LYS A 43 -8.91 -7.47 3.57
C LYS A 43 -8.72 -7.20 5.05
N THR A 44 -7.64 -7.70 5.62
CA THR A 44 -7.36 -7.63 7.04
C THR A 44 -6.03 -6.98 7.31
N LEU A 45 -5.91 -6.34 8.47
CA LEU A 45 -4.66 -5.75 8.90
C LEU A 45 -3.58 -6.81 9.11
N ARG A 46 -3.97 -7.98 9.56
CA ARG A 46 -3.06 -9.10 9.77
C ARG A 46 -2.32 -9.49 8.50
N GLU A 47 -3.07 -9.67 7.41
CA GLU A 47 -2.47 -10.00 6.11
C GLU A 47 -1.55 -8.90 5.63
N ALA A 48 -1.99 -7.65 5.76
CA ALA A 48 -1.18 -6.51 5.37
C ALA A 48 0.11 -6.43 6.17
N ARG A 49 0.06 -6.70 7.48
CA ARG A 49 1.24 -6.69 8.35
C ARG A 49 2.23 -7.79 8.02
N GLU A 50 1.74 -8.97 7.68
CA GLU A 50 2.61 -10.06 7.25
C GLU A 50 3.39 -9.66 6.01
N TYR A 51 2.74 -9.00 5.08
CA TYR A 51 3.39 -8.52 3.88
C TYR A 51 4.33 -7.34 4.16
N LEU A 52 3.95 -6.50 5.11
CA LEU A 52 4.77 -5.34 5.50
C LEU A 52 6.16 -5.78 5.95
N THR A 53 6.24 -6.88 6.67
CA THR A 53 7.52 -7.43 7.15
C THR A 53 8.48 -7.74 6.00
N ILE A 54 7.94 -8.14 4.86
CA ILE A 54 8.73 -8.50 3.69
C ILE A 54 9.00 -7.29 2.79
N ALA A 55 8.14 -6.29 2.87
CA ALA A 55 8.12 -5.19 1.89
C ALA A 55 9.22 -4.13 2.09
N GLY A 56 9.89 -4.13 3.27
CA GLY A 56 11.02 -3.23 3.50
C GLY A 56 10.70 -2.04 4.40
N GLU A 57 11.74 -1.27 4.72
CA GLU A 57 11.70 -0.22 5.73
C GLU A 57 10.78 0.94 5.40
N ASN A 58 10.63 1.25 4.12
CA ASN A 58 9.84 2.41 3.68
C ASN A 58 8.37 2.07 3.46
N ALA A 59 8.00 0.80 3.61
CA ALA A 59 6.64 0.37 3.40
C ALA A 59 5.73 0.80 4.55
N TYR A 60 4.48 1.03 4.24
CA TYR A 60 3.48 1.38 5.23
C TYR A 60 2.09 0.94 4.76
N ILE A 61 1.19 0.82 5.73
CA ILE A 61 -0.20 0.41 5.47
C ILE A 61 -1.10 1.59 5.79
N ILE A 62 -2.09 1.84 4.95
CA ILE A 62 -3.15 2.82 5.21
C ILE A 62 -4.46 2.07 5.40
N ASP A 63 -5.14 2.36 6.51
CA ASP A 63 -6.52 1.94 6.71
C ASP A 63 -7.40 2.92 5.93
N ASN A 64 -8.03 2.43 4.87
CA ASN A 64 -8.81 3.28 3.98
C ASN A 64 -10.12 3.77 4.61
N VAL A 65 -10.52 3.18 5.71
CA VAL A 65 -11.72 3.59 6.46
C VAL A 65 -11.39 4.69 7.46
N THR A 66 -10.41 4.45 8.32
CA THR A 66 -10.02 5.41 9.38
C THR A 66 -8.95 6.38 8.96
N LYS A 67 -8.27 6.11 7.85
CA LYS A 67 -7.13 6.87 7.35
C LYS A 67 -5.90 6.76 8.26
N GLN A 68 -5.88 5.79 9.11
CA GLN A 68 -4.76 5.55 10.00
C GLN A 68 -3.60 4.90 9.24
N LYS A 69 -2.39 5.32 9.57
CA LYS A 69 -1.16 4.82 8.95
C LYS A 69 -0.44 3.88 9.90
N TYR A 70 -0.05 2.71 9.40
CA TYR A 70 0.69 1.71 10.17
C TYR A 70 2.06 1.51 9.53
N LYS A 71 3.09 1.55 10.34
CA LYS A 71 4.45 1.23 9.92
C LYS A 71 4.98 0.08 10.74
N GLU A 72 5.96 -0.63 10.20
CA GLU A 72 6.69 -1.63 10.96
C GLU A 72 7.52 -0.93 12.03
N LEU A 73 7.44 -1.45 13.24
CA LEU A 73 8.22 -0.94 14.37
C LEU A 73 9.59 -1.59 14.43
#